data_e63f3584f302cc8c206d1e06a6cdbc3a
#
_entry.id   e63f3584f302cc8c206d1e06a6cdbc3a
#
_cell.length_a   1.000
_cell.length_b   1.000
_cell.length_c   1.000
_cell.angle_alpha   90.00
_cell.angle_beta   90.00
_cell.angle_gamma   90.00
#
_symmetry.space_group_name_H-M   'P 1'
#
loop_
_entity.id
_entity.type
_entity.pdbx_description
1 polymer ?
#
loop_
_entity_poly.entity_id
_entity_poly.type
_entity_poly.pdbx_seq_one_letter_code
_entity_poly.pdbx_strand_id
1 'polypeptide(L)'
;YGLVGSEMCIRDSVYAGQDNRPADYSPENRPYKAEKFLKISLDGYKEGDFAMIMGFPGSTQRYMTSYEIDDMLNVSNPNRIFIRGERQAILKEDMAASDKVRIQYASKYATSSNYWKNSIGKSRGILKLGVKERKQQQEAAFQAWAEKNTLPEEGYIDALPKIREAIEGLAG
;
A
#
# COMPACT_ATOMS: atom_id res chain seq x y z
N TYR A 1 -1.97 1.17 8.73
CA TYR A 1 -3.37 1.07 8.28
C TYR A 1 -3.66 2.26 7.40
N GLY A 2 -3.73 2.04 6.09
CA GLY A 2 -4.28 3.04 5.21
C GLY A 2 -5.75 3.20 5.53
N LEU A 3 -6.17 4.37 5.89
CA LEU A 3 -7.56 4.74 6.02
C LEU A 3 -8.25 4.50 4.67
N VAL A 4 -8.80 3.33 4.48
CA VAL A 4 -9.55 3.00 3.28
C VAL A 4 -11.01 2.82 3.66
N GLY A 5 -11.76 3.80 3.25
CA GLY A 5 -13.20 3.73 3.08
C GLY A 5 -14.04 3.48 4.34
N SER A 6 -13.87 2.37 5.04
CA SER A 6 -14.71 2.05 6.19
C SER A 6 -14.34 2.84 7.46
N GLU A 7 -13.05 3.12 7.65
CA GLU A 7 -12.58 3.87 8.83
C GLU A 7 -12.85 5.36 8.72
N MET A 8 -12.95 5.91 7.52
CA MET A 8 -13.37 7.31 7.33
C MET A 8 -14.81 7.56 7.76
N CYS A 9 -15.61 6.53 7.90
CA CYS A 9 -16.99 6.61 8.41
C CYS A 9 -17.11 6.37 9.91
N ILE A 10 -16.04 5.99 10.61
CA ILE A 10 -16.00 5.83 12.05
C ILE A 10 -15.88 7.22 12.68
N ARG A 11 -16.83 7.55 13.53
CA ARG A 11 -16.75 8.75 14.36
C ARG A 11 -16.02 8.40 15.64
N ASP A 12 -14.74 8.65 15.67
CA ASP A 12 -13.97 8.58 16.90
C ASP A 12 -14.11 9.87 17.70
N SER A 13 -14.18 9.73 19.02
CA SER A 13 -14.14 10.87 19.92
C SER A 13 -12.80 10.89 20.64
N VAL A 14 -12.08 11.99 20.51
CA VAL A 14 -10.87 12.27 21.28
C VAL A 14 -11.27 13.02 22.54
N TYR A 15 -10.83 12.54 23.70
CA TYR A 15 -11.08 13.18 24.98
C TYR A 15 -9.82 13.87 25.47
N ALA A 16 -9.98 14.99 26.13
CA ALA A 16 -8.91 15.81 26.69
C ALA A 16 -9.25 16.24 28.13
N GLY A 17 -8.30 16.77 28.84
CA GLY A 17 -8.53 17.34 30.15
C GLY A 17 -9.52 18.52 30.13
N GLN A 18 -9.90 19.00 31.31
CA GLN A 18 -10.84 20.11 31.47
C GLN A 18 -10.37 21.39 30.77
N ASP A 19 -9.06 21.57 30.60
CA ASP A 19 -8.37 22.66 29.93
C ASP A 19 -8.18 22.45 28.42
N ASN A 20 -8.79 21.37 27.85
CA ASN A 20 -8.67 20.98 26.44
C ASN A 20 -7.26 20.53 26.02
N ARG A 21 -6.39 20.15 26.96
CA ARG A 21 -5.04 19.63 26.70
C ARG A 21 -4.97 18.12 26.85
N PRO A 22 -3.94 17.48 26.26
CA PRO A 22 -3.70 16.05 26.47
C PRO A 22 -3.64 15.73 27.96
N ALA A 23 -4.34 14.68 28.38
CA ALA A 23 -4.42 14.24 29.77
C ALA A 23 -4.52 12.71 29.82
N ASP A 24 -4.08 12.14 30.95
CA ASP A 24 -4.30 10.74 31.25
C ASP A 24 -5.80 10.43 31.37
N TYR A 25 -6.15 9.16 31.27
CA TYR A 25 -7.56 8.76 31.37
C TYR A 25 -8.16 9.21 32.70
N SER A 26 -9.30 9.89 32.64
CA SER A 26 -10.14 10.24 33.76
C SER A 26 -11.60 10.25 33.32
N PRO A 27 -12.55 9.80 34.20
CA PRO A 27 -13.98 9.94 33.93
C PRO A 27 -14.45 11.39 33.73
N GLU A 28 -13.66 12.35 34.20
CA GLU A 28 -13.96 13.78 34.07
C GLU A 28 -13.45 14.40 32.75
N ASN A 29 -12.70 13.64 31.93
CA ASN A 29 -12.25 14.11 30.64
C ASN A 29 -13.44 14.50 29.75
N ARG A 30 -13.24 15.54 28.95
CA ARG A 30 -14.26 16.06 28.05
C ARG A 30 -13.89 15.82 26.60
N PRO A 31 -14.86 15.74 25.68
CA PRO A 31 -14.56 15.72 24.24
C PRO A 31 -13.67 16.89 23.84
N TYR A 32 -12.56 16.58 23.19
CA TYR A 32 -11.62 17.58 22.69
C TYR A 32 -12.32 18.57 21.74
N LYS A 33 -12.11 19.84 21.94
CA LYS A 33 -12.60 20.89 21.06
C LYS A 33 -11.50 21.35 20.12
N ALA A 34 -11.57 20.94 18.87
CA ALA A 34 -10.61 21.36 17.84
C ALA A 34 -10.79 22.85 17.52
N GLU A 35 -9.69 23.60 17.51
CA GLU A 35 -9.69 25.01 17.07
C GLU A 35 -9.93 25.13 15.58
N LYS A 36 -9.39 24.17 14.81
CA LYS A 36 -9.57 24.06 13.36
C LYS A 36 -9.90 22.63 12.99
N PHE A 37 -10.78 22.46 12.03
CA PHE A 37 -11.15 21.16 11.49
C PHE A 37 -11.45 21.30 10.00
N LEU A 38 -11.30 20.18 9.28
CA LEU A 38 -11.65 20.10 7.87
C LEU A 38 -13.19 20.02 7.74
N LYS A 39 -13.76 20.86 6.89
CA LYS A 39 -15.18 20.80 6.57
C LYS A 39 -15.43 19.62 5.62
N ILE A 40 -16.50 18.88 5.88
CA ILE A 40 -16.99 17.86 4.96
C ILE A 40 -17.83 18.56 3.90
N SER A 41 -17.44 18.41 2.62
CA SER A 41 -18.25 18.85 1.49
C SER A 41 -19.01 17.66 0.89
N LEU A 42 -20.23 17.87 0.51
CA LEU A 42 -21.06 16.93 -0.25
C LEU A 42 -21.21 17.34 -1.72
N ASP A 43 -20.49 18.37 -2.17
CA ASP A 43 -20.57 18.89 -3.54
C ASP A 43 -19.98 17.92 -4.59
N GLY A 44 -19.30 16.87 -4.11
CA GLY A 44 -18.63 15.90 -4.96
C GLY A 44 -17.30 16.43 -5.51
N TYR A 45 -16.78 15.75 -6.54
CA TYR A 45 -15.54 16.11 -7.24
C TYR A 45 -15.67 15.76 -8.72
N LYS A 46 -14.85 16.38 -9.53
CA LYS A 46 -14.78 16.16 -10.98
C LYS A 46 -13.37 15.69 -11.36
N GLU A 47 -13.26 15.08 -12.54
CA GLU A 47 -11.96 14.77 -13.10
C GLU A 47 -11.15 16.06 -13.31
N GLY A 48 -9.91 16.08 -12.82
CA GLY A 48 -9.02 17.24 -12.85
C GLY A 48 -9.05 18.12 -11.60
N ASP A 49 -9.97 17.88 -10.67
CA ASP A 49 -9.97 18.59 -9.39
C ASP A 49 -8.73 18.21 -8.55
N PHE A 50 -8.26 19.17 -7.77
CA PHE A 50 -7.16 18.93 -6.84
C PHE A 50 -7.57 17.92 -5.75
N ALA A 51 -6.75 16.88 -5.57
CA ALA A 51 -6.93 15.92 -4.51
C ALA A 51 -5.61 15.69 -3.76
N MET A 52 -5.67 15.56 -2.46
CA MET A 52 -4.52 15.33 -1.60
C MET A 52 -4.82 14.28 -0.53
N ILE A 53 -3.84 13.43 -0.27
CA ILE A 53 -3.88 12.49 0.85
C ILE A 53 -2.84 12.93 1.87
N MET A 54 -3.26 13.09 3.14
CA MET A 54 -2.36 13.34 4.25
C MET A 54 -2.13 12.05 5.03
N GLY A 55 -0.86 11.66 5.17
CA GLY A 55 -0.46 10.46 5.90
C GLY A 55 0.81 9.84 5.34
N PHE A 56 1.36 8.89 6.08
CA PHE A 56 2.54 8.15 5.67
C PHE A 56 2.14 6.85 4.98
N PRO A 57 2.89 6.41 3.94
CA PRO A 57 2.67 5.09 3.38
C PRO A 57 2.96 4.01 4.44
N GLY A 58 2.16 2.95 4.46
CA GLY A 58 2.33 1.83 5.41
C GLY A 58 3.64 1.07 5.19
N SER A 59 4.09 0.99 3.94
CA SER A 59 5.37 0.38 3.56
C SER A 59 5.91 0.99 2.27
N THR A 60 7.24 1.00 2.16
CA THR A 60 7.95 1.43 0.95
C THR A 60 9.00 0.39 0.60
N GLN A 61 9.04 -0.04 -0.64
CA GLN A 61 9.99 -1.03 -1.16
C GLN A 61 11.00 -0.34 -2.07
N ARG A 62 11.88 0.46 -1.47
CA ARG A 62 12.88 1.25 -2.21
C ARG A 62 13.99 0.41 -2.83
N TYR A 63 14.37 -0.67 -2.16
CA TYR A 63 15.56 -1.45 -2.49
C TYR A 63 15.28 -2.72 -3.29
N MET A 64 14.08 -2.87 -3.84
CA MET A 64 13.77 -3.98 -4.73
C MET A 64 14.70 -3.97 -5.94
N THR A 65 15.15 -5.17 -6.31
CA THR A 65 15.90 -5.42 -7.53
C THR A 65 15.00 -5.47 -8.76
N SER A 66 15.60 -5.42 -9.95
CA SER A 66 14.88 -5.60 -11.21
C SER A 66 14.23 -6.99 -11.32
N TYR A 67 14.82 -8.01 -10.71
CA TYR A 67 14.28 -9.37 -10.67
C TYR A 67 13.00 -9.46 -9.84
N GLU A 68 12.98 -8.82 -8.66
CA GLU A 68 11.76 -8.73 -7.83
C GLU A 68 10.66 -7.91 -8.50
N ILE A 69 11.03 -6.87 -9.25
CA ILE A 69 10.08 -6.09 -10.04
C ILE A 69 9.49 -6.95 -11.16
N ASP A 70 10.30 -7.78 -11.80
CA ASP A 70 9.86 -8.69 -12.85
C ASP A 70 8.86 -9.73 -12.32
N ASP A 71 9.19 -10.39 -11.20
CA ASP A 71 8.25 -11.28 -10.49
C ASP A 71 6.94 -10.55 -10.15
N MET A 72 7.06 -9.34 -9.60
CA MET A 72 5.88 -8.55 -9.23
C MET A 72 4.98 -8.24 -10.43
N LEU A 73 5.55 -7.93 -11.58
CA LEU A 73 4.78 -7.58 -12.79
C LEU A 73 4.18 -8.80 -13.46
N ASN A 74 4.90 -9.91 -13.49
CA ASN A 74 4.55 -11.08 -14.31
C ASN A 74 3.88 -12.22 -13.51
N VAL A 75 4.08 -12.29 -12.20
CA VAL A 75 3.57 -13.37 -11.35
C VAL A 75 2.71 -12.84 -10.21
N SER A 76 3.31 -12.11 -9.27
CA SER A 76 2.66 -11.77 -8.00
C SER A 76 1.45 -10.85 -8.17
N ASN A 77 1.56 -9.77 -8.94
CA ASN A 77 0.45 -8.85 -9.15
C ASN A 77 -0.65 -9.41 -10.06
N PRO A 78 -0.36 -10.05 -11.21
CA PRO A 78 -1.39 -10.67 -12.04
C PRO A 78 -2.23 -11.69 -11.27
N ASN A 79 -1.59 -12.59 -10.52
CA ASN A 79 -2.28 -13.58 -9.69
C ASN A 79 -3.17 -12.91 -8.64
N ARG A 80 -2.66 -11.90 -7.96
CA ARG A 80 -3.41 -11.14 -6.95
C ARG A 80 -4.58 -10.38 -7.56
N ILE A 81 -4.40 -9.79 -8.73
CA ILE A 81 -5.45 -9.06 -9.44
C ILE A 81 -6.56 -10.01 -9.84
N PHE A 82 -6.22 -11.15 -10.42
CA PHE A 82 -7.18 -12.16 -10.83
C PHE A 82 -8.00 -12.72 -9.65
N ILE A 83 -7.32 -13.31 -8.66
CA ILE A 83 -7.99 -13.96 -7.52
C ILE A 83 -8.84 -12.96 -6.72
N ARG A 84 -8.32 -11.75 -6.50
CA ARG A 84 -9.08 -10.75 -5.75
C ARG A 84 -10.20 -10.13 -6.56
N GLY A 85 -10.06 -10.05 -7.88
CA GLY A 85 -11.12 -9.63 -8.79
C GLY A 85 -12.33 -10.55 -8.69
N GLU A 86 -12.12 -11.86 -8.88
CA GLU A 86 -13.15 -12.89 -8.75
C GLU A 86 -13.82 -12.88 -7.37
N ARG A 87 -13.00 -12.86 -6.32
CA ARG A 87 -13.52 -12.80 -4.95
C ARG A 87 -14.39 -11.56 -4.71
N GLN A 88 -14.01 -10.41 -5.23
CA GLN A 88 -14.78 -9.17 -5.05
C GLN A 88 -16.09 -9.18 -5.83
N ALA A 89 -16.14 -9.80 -7.01
CA ALA A 89 -17.37 -9.96 -7.77
C ALA A 89 -18.41 -10.71 -6.94
N ILE A 90 -18.04 -11.87 -6.39
CA ILE A 90 -18.91 -12.69 -5.53
C ILE A 90 -19.35 -11.91 -4.28
N LEU A 91 -18.38 -11.34 -3.55
CA LEU A 91 -18.70 -10.59 -2.32
C LEU A 91 -19.63 -9.41 -2.59
N LYS A 92 -19.45 -8.71 -3.71
CA LYS A 92 -20.27 -7.57 -4.09
C LYS A 92 -21.71 -7.96 -4.36
N GLU A 93 -21.93 -9.09 -5.02
CA GLU A 93 -23.26 -9.65 -5.30
C GLU A 93 -23.97 -10.01 -4.00
N ASP A 94 -23.33 -10.80 -3.13
CA ASP A 94 -23.89 -11.22 -1.85
C ASP A 94 -24.19 -10.03 -0.92
N MET A 95 -23.30 -9.04 -0.89
CA MET A 95 -23.46 -7.83 -0.09
C MET A 95 -24.58 -6.93 -0.63
N ALA A 96 -24.86 -6.96 -1.91
CA ALA A 96 -25.97 -6.24 -2.52
C ALA A 96 -27.32 -6.90 -2.21
N ALA A 97 -27.34 -8.23 -2.08
CA ALA A 97 -28.53 -9.00 -1.80
C ALA A 97 -28.97 -8.95 -0.32
N SER A 98 -28.08 -8.64 0.61
CA SER A 98 -28.36 -8.70 2.05
C SER A 98 -27.57 -7.68 2.86
N ASP A 99 -28.27 -6.80 3.58
CA ASP A 99 -27.66 -5.84 4.51
C ASP A 99 -26.88 -6.54 5.64
N LYS A 100 -27.35 -7.67 6.11
CA LYS A 100 -26.66 -8.49 7.11
C LYS A 100 -25.29 -8.95 6.56
N VAL A 101 -25.25 -9.48 5.37
CA VAL A 101 -24.01 -9.92 4.71
C VAL A 101 -23.10 -8.70 4.44
N ARG A 102 -23.67 -7.60 3.99
CA ARG A 102 -22.93 -6.36 3.75
C ARG A 102 -22.21 -5.88 5.01
N ILE A 103 -22.86 -5.85 6.15
CA ILE A 103 -22.24 -5.46 7.43
C ILE A 103 -21.13 -6.44 7.83
N GLN A 104 -21.37 -7.75 7.71
CA GLN A 104 -20.40 -8.78 8.09
C GLN A 104 -19.13 -8.77 7.21
N TYR A 105 -19.26 -8.42 5.93
CA TYR A 105 -18.16 -8.53 4.96
C TYR A 105 -17.58 -7.18 4.52
N ALA A 106 -18.15 -6.05 4.91
CA ALA A 106 -17.70 -4.72 4.49
C ALA A 106 -16.20 -4.50 4.70
N SER A 107 -15.68 -4.81 5.90
CA SER A 107 -14.24 -4.67 6.21
C SER A 107 -13.37 -5.60 5.37
N LYS A 108 -13.79 -6.86 5.20
CA LYS A 108 -13.06 -7.85 4.39
C LYS A 108 -13.02 -7.46 2.91
N TYR A 109 -14.16 -6.95 2.42
CA TYR A 109 -14.26 -6.42 1.05
C TYR A 109 -13.35 -5.20 0.85
N ALA A 110 -13.39 -4.23 1.77
CA ALA A 110 -12.54 -3.04 1.71
C ALA A 110 -11.05 -3.40 1.71
N THR A 111 -10.62 -4.29 2.59
CA THR A 111 -9.23 -4.78 2.63
C THR A 111 -8.84 -5.47 1.32
N SER A 112 -9.67 -6.39 0.81
CA SER A 112 -9.41 -7.07 -0.46
C SER A 112 -9.33 -6.09 -1.62
N SER A 113 -10.24 -5.13 -1.68
CA SER A 113 -10.28 -4.07 -2.70
C SER A 113 -9.03 -3.18 -2.68
N ASN A 114 -8.55 -2.84 -1.48
CA ASN A 114 -7.32 -2.06 -1.34
C ASN A 114 -6.11 -2.75 -1.97
N TYR A 115 -5.86 -4.01 -1.63
CA TYR A 115 -4.77 -4.80 -2.22
C TYR A 115 -4.93 -4.99 -3.73
N TRP A 116 -6.15 -5.20 -4.20
CA TRP A 116 -6.46 -5.33 -5.63
C TRP A 116 -6.10 -4.06 -6.41
N LYS A 117 -6.61 -2.92 -5.97
CA LYS A 117 -6.34 -1.61 -6.57
C LYS A 117 -4.86 -1.23 -6.47
N ASN A 118 -4.22 -1.53 -5.34
CA ASN A 118 -2.79 -1.31 -5.17
C ASN A 118 -1.97 -2.09 -6.18
N SER A 119 -2.29 -3.39 -6.41
CA SER A 119 -1.58 -4.21 -7.39
C SER A 119 -1.74 -3.68 -8.83
N ILE A 120 -2.94 -3.25 -9.20
CA ILE A 120 -3.21 -2.64 -10.51
C ILE A 120 -2.42 -1.33 -10.66
N GLY A 121 -2.53 -0.45 -9.67
CA GLY A 121 -1.88 0.86 -9.69
C GLY A 121 -0.35 0.76 -9.66
N LYS A 122 0.19 -0.16 -8.86
CA LYS A 122 1.63 -0.41 -8.76
C LYS A 122 2.19 -0.91 -10.09
N SER A 123 1.57 -1.92 -10.72
CA SER A 123 2.00 -2.42 -12.03
C SER A 123 1.97 -1.32 -13.10
N ARG A 124 0.87 -0.57 -13.15
CA ARG A 124 0.76 0.57 -14.09
C ARG A 124 1.83 1.63 -13.85
N GLY A 125 2.08 1.98 -12.59
CA GLY A 125 3.09 2.97 -12.20
C GLY A 125 4.51 2.52 -12.55
N ILE A 126 4.87 1.28 -12.25
CA ILE A 126 6.18 0.70 -12.57
C ILE A 126 6.45 0.74 -14.07
N LEU A 127 5.48 0.30 -14.88
CA LEU A 127 5.60 0.33 -16.35
C LEU A 127 5.68 1.76 -16.89
N LYS A 128 4.79 2.65 -16.46
CA LYS A 128 4.76 4.03 -16.92
C LYS A 128 6.05 4.81 -16.63
N LEU A 129 6.68 4.51 -15.49
CA LEU A 129 7.87 5.23 -15.02
C LEU A 129 9.19 4.55 -15.40
N GLY A 130 9.17 3.43 -16.11
CA GLY A 130 10.38 2.68 -16.48
C GLY A 130 11.22 2.28 -15.25
N VAL A 131 10.54 1.79 -14.18
CA VAL A 131 11.24 1.52 -12.91
C VAL A 131 12.17 0.34 -13.04
N LYS A 132 11.80 -0.70 -13.81
CA LYS A 132 12.64 -1.89 -14.05
C LYS A 132 13.96 -1.49 -14.70
N GLU A 133 13.91 -0.71 -15.76
CA GLU A 133 15.07 -0.24 -16.54
C GLU A 133 16.01 0.60 -15.65
N ARG A 134 15.46 1.48 -14.84
CA ARG A 134 16.27 2.26 -13.87
C ARG A 134 16.96 1.38 -12.85
N LYS A 135 16.31 0.34 -12.38
CA LYS A 135 16.90 -0.63 -11.46
C LYS A 135 18.02 -1.43 -12.12
N GLN A 136 17.82 -1.89 -13.33
CA GLN A 136 18.87 -2.57 -14.11
C GLN A 136 20.12 -1.69 -14.30
N GLN A 137 19.94 -0.40 -14.56
CA GLN A 137 21.07 0.53 -14.64
C GLN A 137 21.80 0.69 -13.30
N GLN A 138 21.06 0.77 -12.19
CA GLN A 138 21.65 0.83 -10.84
C GLN A 138 22.39 -0.46 -10.48
N GLU A 139 21.84 -1.61 -10.83
CA GLU A 139 22.44 -2.92 -10.61
C GLU A 139 23.73 -3.10 -11.42
N ALA A 140 23.72 -2.69 -12.70
CA ALA A 140 24.92 -2.71 -13.53
C ALA A 140 26.04 -1.81 -12.98
N ALA A 141 25.67 -0.60 -12.51
CA ALA A 141 26.62 0.31 -11.88
C ALA A 141 27.17 -0.24 -10.56
N PHE A 142 26.32 -0.87 -9.74
CA PHE A 142 26.74 -1.53 -8.51
C PHE A 142 27.68 -2.70 -8.79
N GLN A 143 27.35 -3.55 -9.75
CA GLN A 143 28.16 -4.69 -10.13
C GLN A 143 29.58 -4.26 -10.58
N ALA A 144 29.64 -3.27 -11.47
CA ALA A 144 30.91 -2.73 -11.94
C ALA A 144 31.73 -2.08 -10.81
N TRP A 145 31.06 -1.45 -9.84
CA TRP A 145 31.72 -0.92 -8.64
C TRP A 145 32.26 -2.04 -7.75
N ALA A 146 31.45 -3.08 -7.49
CA ALA A 146 31.82 -4.20 -6.65
C ALA A 146 33.06 -4.94 -7.22
N GLU A 147 33.05 -5.27 -8.50
CA GLU A 147 34.16 -5.93 -9.19
C GLU A 147 35.48 -5.14 -9.12
N LYS A 148 35.40 -3.81 -9.09
CA LYS A 148 36.58 -2.94 -9.06
C LYS A 148 37.09 -2.65 -7.65
N ASN A 149 36.20 -2.61 -6.64
CA ASN A 149 36.53 -2.00 -5.35
C ASN A 149 36.40 -2.97 -4.16
N THR A 150 35.96 -4.21 -4.38
CA THR A 150 35.75 -5.17 -3.29
C THR A 150 36.46 -6.48 -3.56
N LEU A 151 36.71 -7.24 -2.50
CA LEU A 151 37.27 -8.57 -2.57
C LEU A 151 36.16 -9.63 -2.67
N PRO A 152 36.41 -10.79 -3.33
CA PRO A 152 35.40 -11.84 -3.45
C PRO A 152 34.80 -12.31 -2.13
N GLU A 153 35.63 -12.37 -1.06
CA GLU A 153 35.21 -12.77 0.28
C GLU A 153 34.26 -11.79 0.98
N GLU A 154 34.15 -10.55 0.51
CA GLU A 154 33.20 -9.57 1.03
C GLU A 154 31.76 -9.84 0.53
N GLY A 155 31.61 -10.68 -0.50
CA GLY A 155 30.31 -11.15 -0.98
C GLY A 155 29.49 -10.14 -1.81
N TYR A 156 30.00 -8.93 -2.08
CA TYR A 156 29.30 -7.93 -2.88
C TYR A 156 29.14 -8.33 -4.35
N ILE A 157 30.17 -8.98 -4.91
CA ILE A 157 30.20 -9.42 -6.31
C ILE A 157 29.08 -10.43 -6.60
N ASP A 158 28.80 -11.31 -5.63
CA ASP A 158 27.81 -12.39 -5.76
C ASP A 158 26.40 -11.97 -5.29
N ALA A 159 26.23 -10.77 -4.75
CA ALA A 159 24.98 -10.35 -4.14
C ALA A 159 23.80 -10.37 -5.12
N LEU A 160 23.95 -9.72 -6.26
CA LEU A 160 22.89 -9.68 -7.29
C LEU A 160 22.61 -11.06 -7.92
N PRO A 161 23.63 -11.85 -8.32
CA PRO A 161 23.42 -13.23 -8.77
C PRO A 161 22.65 -14.10 -7.77
N LYS A 162 22.99 -14.06 -6.48
CA LYS A 162 22.30 -14.81 -5.43
C LYS A 162 20.85 -14.37 -5.22
N ILE A 163 20.60 -13.06 -5.26
CA ILE A 163 19.22 -12.54 -5.18
C ILE A 163 18.42 -13.03 -6.40
N ARG A 164 18.98 -12.98 -7.58
CA ARG A 164 18.34 -13.46 -8.81
C ARG A 164 17.98 -14.93 -8.69
N GLU A 165 18.94 -15.78 -8.34
CA GLU A 165 18.74 -17.23 -8.17
C GLU A 165 17.62 -17.52 -7.14
N ALA A 166 17.61 -16.80 -6.02
CA ALA A 166 16.58 -16.95 -4.99
C ALA A 166 15.18 -16.59 -5.51
N ILE A 167 15.04 -15.51 -6.28
CA ILE A 167 13.76 -15.10 -6.86
C ILE A 167 13.28 -16.09 -7.94
N GLU A 168 14.16 -16.48 -8.85
CA GLU A 168 13.87 -17.46 -9.91
C GLU A 168 13.49 -18.83 -9.33
N GLY A 169 14.13 -19.25 -8.22
CA GLY A 169 13.82 -20.48 -7.52
C GLY A 169 12.44 -20.50 -6.82
N LEU A 170 11.84 -19.34 -6.56
CA LEU A 170 10.48 -19.25 -6.01
C LEU A 170 9.40 -19.41 -7.09
N ALA A 171 9.74 -19.29 -8.36
CA ALA A 171 8.80 -19.35 -9.48
C ALA A 171 8.56 -20.79 -9.99
N GLY A 172 9.24 -21.79 -9.47
CA GLY A 172 9.07 -23.23 -9.73
C GLY A 172 8.28 -23.88 -8.62
#